data_0a01de467aa520f3535c27e334dee460
#
_entry.id   0a01de467aa520f3535c27e334dee460
#
_cell.length_a   1.000
_cell.length_b   1.000
_cell.length_c   1.000
_cell.angle_alpha   90.00
_cell.angle_beta   90.00
_cell.angle_gamma   90.00
#
_symmetry.space_group_name_H-M   'P 1'
#
loop_
_entity.id
_entity.type
_entity.pdbx_description
1 polymer ?
#
loop_
_entity_poly.entity_id
_entity_poly.type
_entity_poly.pdbx_seq_one_letter_code
_entity_poly.pdbx_strand_id
1 'polypeptide(L)'
;MQKPFFSIVVVALNPGERLKETLDSIGNQTFQDYEVILKDGGSTDGSLEKLQQQGYFDNKKQIVIQQKKDRSIYDGMNQAVSFVKGRYVQFLNCGDYFYSDTVLEEVAEFIEAERRKRVQASVSNQEFSIEAVEQPPAIFYGNQYNRQQDTTVYSAPEINDFTCYRNVPCHQVCFYDYRLFEKRAYDLKYKVRADYEHFLYSIYKENAVGISMPVMVASYEGGGFSETKENRKRSAMEHKEITIKYLGKGKVFKYRCIMWLTLAPLRTMISESPALSGGYNAIKNTIYRWLKK
;
A
#
# COMPACT_ATOMS: atom_id res chain seq x y z
N MET A 1 3.35 10.89 25.73
CA MET A 1 2.16 10.76 24.87
C MET A 1 2.15 9.35 24.30
N GLN A 2 1.01 8.69 24.28
CA GLN A 2 0.87 7.37 23.67
C GLN A 2 1.11 7.49 22.15
N LYS A 3 1.83 6.52 21.55
CA LYS A 3 2.04 6.51 20.10
C LYS A 3 0.71 6.24 19.40
N PRO A 4 0.34 6.99 18.34
CA PRO A 4 -0.85 6.67 17.55
C PRO A 4 -0.80 5.22 17.02
N PHE A 5 -1.98 4.63 16.82
CA PHE A 5 -2.04 3.30 16.22
C PHE A 5 -1.61 3.36 14.75
N PHE A 6 -2.13 4.34 14.00
CA PHE A 6 -1.77 4.56 12.60
C PHE A 6 -1.12 5.92 12.37
N SER A 7 -0.17 5.97 11.41
CA SER A 7 0.23 7.20 10.71
C SER A 7 -0.17 7.06 9.26
N ILE A 8 -1.06 7.94 8.81
CA ILE A 8 -1.50 8.00 7.42
C ILE A 8 -0.67 9.07 6.71
N VAL A 9 0.14 8.66 5.75
CA VAL A 9 0.98 9.56 4.95
C VAL A 9 0.26 9.92 3.66
N VAL A 10 0.00 11.21 3.46
CA VAL A 10 -0.58 11.76 2.24
C VAL A 10 0.48 12.60 1.55
N VAL A 11 0.89 12.21 0.34
CA VAL A 11 1.80 13.02 -0.49
C VAL A 11 1.01 13.72 -1.57
N ALA A 12 1.29 15.00 -1.78
CA ALA A 12 0.59 15.87 -2.70
C ALA A 12 1.56 16.75 -3.50
N LEU A 13 1.26 16.94 -4.78
CA LEU A 13 1.89 17.93 -5.66
C LEU A 13 0.85 18.43 -6.66
N ASN A 14 0.45 19.70 -6.56
CA ASN A 14 -0.59 20.30 -7.36
C ASN A 14 -1.88 19.45 -7.41
N PRO A 15 -2.43 19.08 -6.24
CA PRO A 15 -3.51 18.09 -6.17
C PRO A 15 -4.90 18.65 -6.55
N GLY A 16 -5.09 19.98 -6.56
CA GLY A 16 -6.41 20.60 -6.75
C GLY A 16 -7.43 20.19 -5.68
N GLU A 17 -8.66 19.94 -6.07
CA GLU A 17 -9.75 19.52 -5.17
C GLU A 17 -9.53 18.12 -4.56
N ARG A 18 -8.76 17.25 -5.21
CA ARG A 18 -8.46 15.89 -4.72
C ARG A 18 -7.83 15.86 -3.33
N LEU A 19 -7.10 16.94 -2.95
CA LEU A 19 -6.55 17.05 -1.60
C LEU A 19 -7.63 16.99 -0.54
N LYS A 20 -8.69 17.77 -0.73
CA LYS A 20 -9.82 17.81 0.22
C LYS A 20 -10.52 16.46 0.29
N GLU A 21 -10.80 15.84 -0.85
CA GLU A 21 -11.48 14.54 -0.92
C GLU A 21 -10.72 13.44 -0.19
N THR A 22 -9.40 13.36 -0.38
CA THR A 22 -8.55 12.41 0.34
C THR A 22 -8.57 12.67 1.85
N LEU A 23 -8.38 13.93 2.27
CA LEU A 23 -8.36 14.29 3.68
C LEU A 23 -9.73 14.09 4.36
N ASP A 24 -10.82 14.34 3.65
CA ASP A 24 -12.18 14.09 4.15
C ASP A 24 -12.40 12.58 4.37
N SER A 25 -11.95 11.72 3.46
CA SER A 25 -12.08 10.27 3.64
C SER A 25 -11.31 9.74 4.86
N ILE A 26 -10.22 10.40 5.23
CA ILE A 26 -9.47 10.08 6.45
C ILE A 26 -10.20 10.67 7.67
N GLY A 27 -10.66 11.91 7.56
CA GLY A 27 -11.36 12.60 8.66
C GLY A 27 -12.68 11.96 9.07
N ASN A 28 -13.35 11.26 8.14
CA ASN A 28 -14.62 10.57 8.37
C ASN A 28 -14.46 9.19 9.00
N GLN A 29 -13.22 8.68 9.17
CA GLN A 29 -13.02 7.36 9.76
C GLN A 29 -13.57 7.28 11.19
N THR A 30 -14.26 6.18 11.52
CA THR A 30 -14.80 5.92 12.86
C THR A 30 -13.70 5.71 13.91
N PHE A 31 -12.60 5.07 13.52
CA PHE A 31 -11.42 4.90 14.37
C PHE A 31 -10.59 6.18 14.42
N GLN A 32 -10.29 6.69 15.63
CA GLN A 32 -9.66 8.00 15.84
C GLN A 32 -8.22 7.96 16.35
N ASP A 33 -7.64 6.80 16.64
CA ASP A 33 -6.25 6.69 17.12
C ASP A 33 -5.27 6.69 15.94
N TYR A 34 -5.22 7.80 15.20
CA TYR A 34 -4.31 8.01 14.10
C TYR A 34 -3.77 9.45 14.05
N GLU A 35 -2.67 9.62 13.34
CA GLU A 35 -2.17 10.91 12.87
C GLU A 35 -2.11 10.93 11.34
N VAL A 36 -2.14 12.13 10.75
CA VAL A 36 -1.97 12.35 9.30
C VAL A 36 -0.71 13.17 9.07
N ILE A 37 0.18 12.69 8.23
CA ILE A 37 1.33 13.45 7.73
C ILE A 37 1.03 13.88 6.31
N LEU A 38 0.57 15.13 6.14
CA LEU A 38 0.37 15.74 4.84
C LEU A 38 1.69 16.32 4.35
N LYS A 39 2.29 15.68 3.37
CA LYS A 39 3.53 16.12 2.71
C LYS A 39 3.21 16.79 1.38
N ASP A 40 3.34 18.09 1.35
CA ASP A 40 3.27 18.88 0.12
C ASP A 40 4.64 19.02 -0.54
N GLY A 41 4.74 18.63 -1.82
CA GLY A 41 5.96 18.64 -2.63
C GLY A 41 6.37 20.02 -3.16
N GLY A 42 5.70 21.08 -2.71
CA GLY A 42 5.87 22.45 -3.20
C GLY A 42 4.82 22.79 -4.26
N SER A 43 3.57 22.52 -3.97
CA SER A 43 2.44 22.86 -4.83
C SER A 43 2.37 24.38 -5.09
N THR A 44 1.90 24.75 -6.27
CA THR A 44 1.74 26.13 -6.73
C THR A 44 0.33 26.39 -7.28
N ASP A 45 -0.56 25.42 -7.14
CA ASP A 45 -1.94 25.48 -7.63
C ASP A 45 -2.92 26.13 -6.64
N GLY A 46 -2.43 26.54 -5.46
CA GLY A 46 -3.23 27.19 -4.42
C GLY A 46 -4.15 26.24 -3.64
N SER A 47 -4.09 24.93 -3.88
CA SER A 47 -4.99 23.94 -3.24
C SER A 47 -4.83 23.88 -1.73
N LEU A 48 -3.59 23.89 -1.23
CA LEU A 48 -3.31 23.85 0.20
C LEU A 48 -3.67 25.17 0.88
N GLU A 49 -3.27 26.30 0.28
CA GLU A 49 -3.60 27.65 0.77
C GLU A 49 -5.10 27.87 0.84
N LYS A 50 -5.86 27.38 -0.13
CA LYS A 50 -7.33 27.43 -0.13
C LYS A 50 -7.92 26.72 1.10
N LEU A 51 -7.45 25.51 1.40
CA LEU A 51 -7.90 24.78 2.58
C LEU A 51 -7.51 25.47 3.89
N GLN A 52 -6.31 26.06 3.97
CA GLN A 52 -5.86 26.83 5.11
C GLN A 52 -6.75 28.08 5.34
N GLN A 53 -7.03 28.84 4.28
CA GLN A 53 -7.90 30.02 4.35
C GLN A 53 -9.34 29.70 4.73
N GLN A 54 -9.83 28.50 4.40
CA GLN A 54 -11.14 28.00 4.78
C GLN A 54 -11.19 27.46 6.23
N GLY A 55 -10.08 27.53 6.98
CA GLY A 55 -10.00 26.97 8.34
C GLY A 55 -10.10 25.45 8.40
N TYR A 56 -9.83 24.76 7.30
CA TYR A 56 -9.98 23.30 7.23
C TYR A 56 -9.15 22.57 8.29
N PHE A 57 -8.01 23.11 8.67
CA PHE A 57 -7.06 22.50 9.61
C PHE A 57 -7.21 22.99 11.06
N ASP A 58 -8.05 24.00 11.34
CA ASP A 58 -8.05 24.73 12.62
C ASP A 58 -8.26 23.84 13.86
N ASN A 59 -9.09 22.81 13.76
CA ASN A 59 -9.38 21.88 14.85
C ASN A 59 -8.85 20.47 14.63
N LYS A 60 -8.00 20.26 13.61
CA LYS A 60 -7.48 18.95 13.22
C LYS A 60 -6.03 18.77 13.70
N LYS A 61 -5.84 18.74 15.03
CA LYS A 61 -4.50 18.61 15.66
C LYS A 61 -3.73 17.35 15.26
N GLN A 62 -4.43 16.32 14.78
CA GLN A 62 -3.82 15.09 14.28
C GLN A 62 -3.17 15.24 12.92
N ILE A 63 -3.34 16.38 12.20
CA ILE A 63 -2.72 16.62 10.89
C ILE A 63 -1.44 17.42 11.06
N VAL A 64 -0.33 16.85 10.64
CA VAL A 64 0.98 17.51 10.55
C VAL A 64 1.26 17.85 9.10
N ILE A 65 1.37 19.13 8.79
CA ILE A 65 1.63 19.60 7.42
C ILE A 65 3.12 19.85 7.24
N GLN A 66 3.71 19.23 6.21
CA GLN A 66 5.11 19.38 5.83
C GLN A 66 5.21 19.88 4.39
N GLN A 67 5.50 21.16 4.24
CA GLN A 67 5.73 21.80 2.94
C GLN A 67 7.24 21.86 2.67
N LYS A 68 7.70 21.00 1.75
CA LYS A 68 9.09 20.97 1.33
C LYS A 68 9.18 20.36 -0.06
N LYS A 69 9.85 21.04 -0.98
CA LYS A 69 10.09 20.53 -2.33
C LYS A 69 10.71 19.14 -2.29
N ASP A 70 10.19 18.24 -3.08
CA ASP A 70 10.71 16.90 -3.30
C ASP A 70 11.11 16.71 -4.77
N ARG A 71 11.83 15.63 -5.02
CA ARG A 71 12.35 15.26 -6.36
C ARG A 71 11.50 14.20 -7.04
N SER A 72 10.64 13.55 -6.29
CA SER A 72 9.75 12.48 -6.76
C SER A 72 8.76 12.10 -5.66
N ILE A 73 7.70 11.37 -6.02
CA ILE A 73 6.72 10.84 -5.07
C ILE A 73 7.37 10.05 -3.92
N TYR A 74 8.35 9.19 -4.19
CA TYR A 74 9.05 8.43 -3.15
C TYR A 74 10.00 9.29 -2.31
N ASP A 75 10.56 10.37 -2.87
CA ASP A 75 11.32 11.36 -2.08
C ASP A 75 10.38 12.10 -1.12
N GLY A 76 9.18 12.46 -1.58
CA GLY A 76 8.13 13.03 -0.73
C GLY A 76 7.71 12.06 0.39
N MET A 77 7.45 10.79 0.06
CA MET A 77 7.14 9.76 1.05
C MET A 77 8.27 9.58 2.07
N ASN A 78 9.54 9.54 1.63
CA ASN A 78 10.69 9.43 2.52
C ASN A 78 10.83 10.64 3.46
N GLN A 79 10.57 11.85 2.96
CA GLN A 79 10.54 13.03 3.80
C GLN A 79 9.42 12.96 4.85
N ALA A 80 8.24 12.44 4.48
CA ALA A 80 7.11 12.27 5.38
C ALA A 80 7.37 11.23 6.48
N VAL A 81 8.04 10.13 6.15
CA VAL A 81 8.34 9.03 7.08
C VAL A 81 9.10 9.52 8.33
N SER A 82 9.94 10.57 8.21
CA SER A 82 10.66 11.12 9.35
C SER A 82 9.76 11.77 10.42
N PHE A 83 8.49 12.01 10.12
CA PHE A 83 7.49 12.58 11.05
C PHE A 83 6.52 11.53 11.61
N VAL A 84 6.58 10.29 11.13
CA VAL A 84 5.73 9.18 11.57
C VAL A 84 6.01 8.85 13.03
N LYS A 85 4.94 8.77 13.83
CA LYS A 85 4.98 8.37 15.25
C LYS A 85 4.14 7.12 15.50
N GLY A 86 3.23 6.82 14.60
CA GLY A 86 2.32 5.69 14.71
C GLY A 86 3.03 4.34 14.69
N ARG A 87 2.33 3.33 15.15
CA ARG A 87 2.82 1.95 15.18
C ARG A 87 2.83 1.33 13.78
N TYR A 88 1.82 1.67 12.98
CA TYR A 88 1.69 1.24 11.59
C TYR A 88 1.62 2.45 10.69
N VAL A 89 2.33 2.40 9.56
CA VAL A 89 2.30 3.44 8.54
C VAL A 89 1.58 2.95 7.29
N GLN A 90 0.71 3.79 6.76
CA GLN A 90 -0.01 3.59 5.52
C GLN A 90 0.18 4.80 4.62
N PHE A 91 0.34 4.60 3.32
CA PHE A 91 0.49 5.65 2.33
C PHE A 91 -0.78 5.74 1.49
N LEU A 92 -1.52 6.83 1.66
CA LEU A 92 -2.71 7.12 0.86
C LEU A 92 -2.40 8.32 -0.03
N ASN A 93 -2.15 8.07 -1.31
CA ASN A 93 -1.83 9.15 -2.24
C ASN A 93 -3.02 10.09 -2.44
N CYS A 94 -2.72 11.36 -2.69
CA CYS A 94 -3.75 12.34 -2.98
C CYS A 94 -4.53 11.94 -4.25
N GLY A 95 -5.87 11.89 -4.16
CA GLY A 95 -6.79 11.37 -5.16
C GLY A 95 -7.31 9.96 -4.85
N ASP A 96 -6.64 9.22 -3.97
CA ASP A 96 -7.15 7.96 -3.42
C ASP A 96 -7.87 8.23 -2.09
N TYR A 97 -8.83 7.39 -1.72
CA TYR A 97 -9.54 7.48 -0.43
C TYR A 97 -9.70 6.12 0.22
N PHE A 98 -9.97 6.10 1.52
CA PHE A 98 -10.46 4.89 2.17
C PHE A 98 -11.81 4.49 1.56
N TYR A 99 -12.01 3.19 1.41
CA TYR A 99 -13.19 2.65 0.72
C TYR A 99 -14.51 2.93 1.47
N SER A 100 -14.46 2.96 2.80
CA SER A 100 -15.58 3.28 3.69
C SER A 100 -15.08 4.04 4.92
N ASP A 101 -16.00 4.58 5.71
CA ASP A 101 -15.67 5.28 6.95
C ASP A 101 -15.23 4.33 8.09
N THR A 102 -15.34 3.01 7.93
CA THR A 102 -14.99 1.98 8.92
C THR A 102 -13.67 1.27 8.65
N VAL A 103 -12.94 1.62 7.58
CA VAL A 103 -11.73 0.90 7.16
C VAL A 103 -10.68 0.83 8.27
N LEU A 104 -10.38 1.95 8.92
CA LEU A 104 -9.34 1.96 9.97
C LEU A 104 -9.76 1.15 11.20
N GLU A 105 -11.05 1.11 11.53
CA GLU A 105 -11.60 0.28 12.61
C GLU A 105 -11.46 -1.20 12.29
N GLU A 106 -11.94 -1.65 11.12
CA GLU A 106 -11.82 -3.03 10.65
C GLU A 106 -10.37 -3.52 10.61
N VAL A 107 -9.46 -2.65 10.14
CA VAL A 107 -8.02 -2.95 10.07
C VAL A 107 -7.42 -3.03 11.48
N ALA A 108 -7.75 -2.10 12.39
CA ALA A 108 -7.24 -2.10 13.75
C ALA A 108 -7.68 -3.36 14.52
N GLU A 109 -8.95 -3.72 14.41
CA GLU A 109 -9.51 -4.94 15.03
C GLU A 109 -8.82 -6.20 14.50
N PHE A 110 -8.63 -6.29 13.17
CA PHE A 110 -7.93 -7.42 12.56
C PHE A 110 -6.48 -7.53 13.04
N ILE A 111 -5.74 -6.42 13.03
CA ILE A 111 -4.34 -6.37 13.49
C ILE A 111 -4.25 -6.82 14.94
N GLU A 112 -5.10 -6.30 15.83
CA GLU A 112 -5.06 -6.67 17.25
C GLU A 112 -5.47 -8.13 17.49
N ALA A 113 -6.42 -8.65 16.74
CA ALA A 113 -6.80 -10.07 16.80
C ALA A 113 -5.63 -10.97 16.34
N GLU A 114 -4.99 -10.62 15.23
CA GLU A 114 -3.86 -11.39 14.70
C GLU A 114 -2.63 -11.33 15.60
N ARG A 115 -2.36 -10.17 16.22
CA ARG A 115 -1.29 -10.04 17.21
C ARG A 115 -1.52 -10.94 18.43
N ARG A 116 -2.76 -10.97 18.96
CA ARG A 116 -3.09 -11.87 20.06
C ARG A 116 -2.84 -13.34 19.70
N LYS A 117 -3.25 -13.78 18.50
CA LYS A 117 -2.99 -15.15 18.02
C LYS A 117 -1.50 -15.45 17.93
N ARG A 118 -0.71 -14.54 17.36
CA ARG A 118 0.74 -14.71 17.20
C ARG A 118 1.45 -14.78 18.57
N VAL A 119 1.06 -13.97 19.53
CA VAL A 119 1.59 -14.02 20.89
C VAL A 119 1.22 -15.35 21.57
N GLN A 120 -0.03 -15.78 21.49
CA GLN A 120 -0.48 -17.06 22.05
C GLN A 120 0.29 -18.26 21.47
N ALA A 121 0.50 -18.28 20.14
CA ALA A 121 1.27 -19.33 19.47
C ALA A 121 2.75 -19.35 19.92
N SER A 122 3.33 -18.20 20.22
CA SER A 122 4.71 -18.11 20.70
C SER A 122 4.85 -18.58 22.16
N VAL A 123 3.87 -18.30 23.01
CA VAL A 123 3.86 -18.70 24.43
C VAL A 123 3.59 -20.20 24.59
N SER A 124 2.73 -20.79 23.76
CA SER A 124 2.45 -22.24 23.82
C SER A 124 3.66 -23.12 23.50
N ASN A 125 4.68 -22.56 22.85
CA ASN A 125 5.91 -23.25 22.45
C ASN A 125 7.10 -23.03 23.41
N GLN A 126 7.00 -22.14 24.40
CA GLN A 126 8.07 -21.85 25.37
C GLN A 126 7.48 -21.36 26.70
N GLU A 127 8.03 -21.79 27.81
CA GLU A 127 7.68 -21.35 29.19
C GLU A 127 8.11 -19.89 29.49
N PHE A 128 7.92 -18.93 28.56
CA PHE A 128 8.32 -17.54 28.74
C PHE A 128 7.11 -16.58 28.84
N SER A 129 7.29 -15.52 29.64
CA SER A 129 6.29 -14.47 29.84
C SER A 129 5.93 -13.75 28.53
N ILE A 130 4.66 -13.40 28.40
CA ILE A 130 4.02 -12.78 27.23
C ILE A 130 4.72 -11.49 26.73
N GLU A 131 5.46 -10.80 27.62
CA GLU A 131 6.11 -9.51 27.31
C GLU A 131 7.48 -9.64 26.62
N ALA A 132 8.07 -10.84 26.54
CA ALA A 132 9.47 -11.02 26.14
C ALA A 132 9.69 -11.52 24.69
N VAL A 133 8.64 -11.90 23.96
CA VAL A 133 8.82 -12.42 22.58
C VAL A 133 8.61 -11.30 21.57
N GLU A 134 9.69 -10.73 21.08
CA GLU A 134 9.65 -9.77 19.96
C GLU A 134 9.14 -10.48 18.69
N GLN A 135 7.92 -10.11 18.28
CA GLN A 135 7.33 -10.64 17.06
C GLN A 135 8.01 -10.04 15.82
N PRO A 136 8.25 -10.83 14.76
CA PRO A 136 8.75 -10.28 13.50
C PRO A 136 7.79 -9.18 13.00
N PRO A 137 8.33 -8.12 12.36
CA PRO A 137 7.50 -7.07 11.82
C PRO A 137 6.51 -7.63 10.80
N ALA A 138 5.36 -6.98 10.65
CA ALA A 138 4.33 -7.43 9.73
C ALA A 138 3.95 -6.33 8.73
N ILE A 139 3.50 -6.77 7.55
CA ILE A 139 2.81 -5.94 6.57
C ILE A 139 1.39 -6.51 6.45
N PHE A 140 0.42 -5.80 6.99
CA PHE A 140 -0.99 -6.13 6.82
C PHE A 140 -1.49 -5.52 5.53
N TYR A 141 -2.21 -6.28 4.70
CA TYR A 141 -2.68 -5.77 3.42
C TYR A 141 -4.08 -6.29 3.09
N GLY A 142 -4.90 -5.41 2.52
CA GLY A 142 -6.24 -5.73 2.08
C GLY A 142 -6.42 -5.64 0.58
N ASN A 143 -7.63 -5.31 0.14
CA ASN A 143 -8.03 -5.21 -1.25
C ASN A 143 -8.28 -3.76 -1.64
N GLN A 144 -8.33 -3.47 -2.95
CA GLN A 144 -8.68 -2.15 -3.47
C GLN A 144 -9.84 -2.21 -4.45
N TYR A 145 -10.56 -1.11 -4.53
CA TYR A 145 -11.53 -0.84 -5.58
C TYR A 145 -10.92 0.12 -6.60
N ASN A 146 -10.91 -0.23 -7.87
CA ASN A 146 -10.45 0.62 -8.95
C ASN A 146 -11.64 1.36 -9.55
N ARG A 147 -11.73 2.70 -9.32
CA ARG A 147 -12.84 3.52 -9.78
C ARG A 147 -12.92 3.66 -11.29
N GLN A 148 -11.76 3.77 -11.95
CA GLN A 148 -11.71 3.91 -13.41
C GLN A 148 -12.21 2.67 -14.13
N GLN A 149 -11.97 1.49 -13.57
CA GLN A 149 -12.34 0.20 -14.16
C GLN A 149 -13.62 -0.39 -13.56
N ASP A 150 -14.20 0.26 -12.55
CA ASP A 150 -15.37 -0.20 -11.79
C ASP A 150 -15.20 -1.68 -11.36
N THR A 151 -14.05 -1.99 -10.74
CA THR A 151 -13.72 -3.37 -10.40
C THR A 151 -12.95 -3.49 -9.09
N THR A 152 -13.21 -4.57 -8.37
CA THR A 152 -12.42 -4.94 -7.21
C THR A 152 -11.14 -5.65 -7.63
N VAL A 153 -10.02 -5.21 -7.09
CA VAL A 153 -8.72 -5.86 -7.22
C VAL A 153 -8.39 -6.56 -5.91
N TYR A 154 -8.45 -7.88 -5.94
CA TYR A 154 -8.09 -8.71 -4.79
C TYR A 154 -6.58 -8.89 -4.70
N SER A 155 -6.01 -8.61 -3.54
CA SER A 155 -4.62 -8.93 -3.23
C SER A 155 -4.42 -10.45 -3.13
N ALA A 156 -3.17 -10.89 -3.30
CA ALA A 156 -2.85 -12.30 -3.13
C ALA A 156 -3.15 -12.74 -1.68
N PRO A 157 -3.75 -13.91 -1.47
CA PRO A 157 -4.08 -14.39 -0.12
C PRO A 157 -2.85 -14.73 0.70
N GLU A 158 -1.71 -14.96 0.05
CA GLU A 158 -0.44 -15.34 0.67
C GLU A 158 0.73 -14.69 -0.06
N ILE A 159 1.73 -14.25 0.71
CA ILE A 159 3.00 -13.75 0.17
C ILE A 159 4.00 -14.89 0.13
N ASN A 160 4.35 -15.30 -1.08
CA ASN A 160 5.38 -16.28 -1.37
C ASN A 160 6.24 -15.81 -2.55
N ASP A 161 7.26 -16.58 -2.91
CA ASP A 161 8.17 -16.21 -3.99
C ASP A 161 7.48 -15.94 -5.33
N PHE A 162 6.41 -16.70 -5.64
CA PHE A 162 5.69 -16.53 -6.90
C PHE A 162 4.81 -15.27 -6.89
N THR A 163 4.16 -14.97 -5.76
CA THR A 163 3.41 -13.72 -5.60
C THR A 163 4.34 -12.53 -5.63
N CYS A 164 5.48 -12.59 -4.95
CA CYS A 164 6.53 -11.56 -5.02
C CYS A 164 7.06 -11.37 -6.46
N TYR A 165 7.23 -12.46 -7.23
CA TYR A 165 7.63 -12.35 -8.63
C TYR A 165 6.56 -11.69 -9.51
N ARG A 166 5.28 -11.97 -9.28
CA ARG A 166 4.19 -11.40 -10.10
C ARG A 166 3.95 -9.93 -9.81
N ASN A 167 3.57 -9.66 -8.61
CA ASN A 167 3.36 -8.33 -8.03
C ASN A 167 2.95 -8.48 -6.56
N VAL A 168 3.28 -7.49 -5.75
CA VAL A 168 2.85 -7.39 -4.36
C VAL A 168 1.59 -6.52 -4.25
N PRO A 169 0.88 -6.54 -3.11
CA PRO A 169 -0.20 -5.58 -2.85
C PRO A 169 0.30 -4.14 -3.02
N CYS A 170 -0.52 -3.27 -3.60
CA CYS A 170 -0.13 -1.87 -3.75
C CYS A 170 -0.05 -1.16 -2.39
N HIS A 171 0.79 -0.13 -2.30
CA HIS A 171 1.07 0.54 -1.04
C HIS A 171 -0.19 1.15 -0.38
N GLN A 172 -1.20 1.56 -1.16
CA GLN A 172 -2.44 2.14 -0.64
C GLN A 172 -3.27 1.16 0.20
N VAL A 173 -3.06 -0.15 0.05
CA VAL A 173 -3.77 -1.17 0.82
C VAL A 173 -2.92 -1.84 1.87
N CYS A 174 -1.68 -1.35 2.07
CA CYS A 174 -0.70 -1.91 3.00
C CYS A 174 -0.56 -1.05 4.26
N PHE A 175 -0.60 -1.70 5.42
CA PHE A 175 -0.25 -1.13 6.72
C PHE A 175 1.05 -1.79 7.18
N TYR A 176 2.12 -1.02 7.14
CA TYR A 176 3.47 -1.50 7.47
C TYR A 176 3.75 -1.30 8.96
N ASP A 177 4.26 -2.30 9.65
CA ASP A 177 4.93 -2.09 10.93
C ASP A 177 6.01 -1.02 10.74
N TYR A 178 5.96 0.06 11.52
CA TYR A 178 6.84 1.21 11.31
C TYR A 178 8.33 0.86 11.47
N ARG A 179 8.66 -0.19 12.24
CA ARG A 179 10.02 -0.71 12.37
C ARG A 179 10.69 -0.99 11.02
N LEU A 180 9.92 -1.34 9.99
CA LEU A 180 10.44 -1.58 8.63
C LEU A 180 10.97 -0.29 7.98
N PHE A 181 10.32 0.85 8.24
CA PHE A 181 10.77 2.16 7.76
C PHE A 181 11.86 2.78 8.65
N GLU A 182 11.93 2.43 9.94
CA GLU A 182 13.09 2.78 10.79
C GLU A 182 14.38 2.13 10.29
N LYS A 183 14.29 0.91 9.73
CA LYS A 183 15.44 0.22 9.14
C LYS A 183 15.90 0.86 7.84
N ARG A 184 14.96 1.16 6.95
CA ARG A 184 15.27 1.75 5.65
C ARG A 184 14.04 2.40 5.02
N ALA A 185 14.18 3.60 4.50
CA ALA A 185 13.18 4.26 3.67
C ALA A 185 13.19 3.70 2.22
N TYR A 186 12.33 4.20 1.35
CA TYR A 186 12.30 3.82 -0.06
C TYR A 186 13.62 4.11 -0.76
N ASP A 187 14.11 3.16 -1.57
CA ASP A 187 15.31 3.34 -2.40
C ASP A 187 14.99 4.21 -3.62
N LEU A 188 15.47 5.44 -3.61
CA LEU A 188 15.23 6.45 -4.66
C LEU A 188 15.91 6.12 -6.01
N LYS A 189 16.69 5.05 -6.08
CA LYS A 189 17.16 4.48 -7.34
C LYS A 189 15.99 4.05 -8.23
N TYR A 190 14.95 3.48 -7.63
CA TYR A 190 13.75 3.03 -8.31
C TYR A 190 12.73 4.17 -8.36
N LYS A 191 12.40 4.60 -9.59
CA LYS A 191 11.53 5.77 -9.78
C LYS A 191 10.04 5.42 -9.79
N VAL A 192 9.71 4.17 -10.14
CA VAL A 192 8.33 3.70 -10.31
C VAL A 192 7.98 2.55 -9.38
N ARG A 193 8.98 1.79 -8.91
CA ARG A 193 8.77 0.57 -8.12
C ARG A 193 9.54 0.56 -6.79
N ALA A 194 9.77 1.71 -6.19
CA ALA A 194 10.44 1.75 -4.89
C ALA A 194 9.59 1.13 -3.77
N ASP A 195 8.27 1.25 -3.85
CA ASP A 195 7.32 0.58 -2.95
C ASP A 195 7.38 -0.95 -3.09
N TYR A 196 7.39 -1.44 -4.32
CA TYR A 196 7.56 -2.87 -4.61
C TYR A 196 8.92 -3.38 -4.09
N GLU A 197 9.99 -2.64 -4.32
CA GLU A 197 11.32 -2.99 -3.83
C GLU A 197 11.37 -3.02 -2.30
N HIS A 198 10.79 -2.03 -1.64
CA HIS A 198 10.75 -1.97 -0.17
C HIS A 198 9.91 -3.11 0.42
N PHE A 199 8.82 -3.51 -0.24
CA PHE A 199 8.06 -4.67 0.18
C PHE A 199 8.92 -5.95 0.13
N LEU A 200 9.64 -6.19 -0.98
CA LEU A 200 10.54 -7.33 -1.09
C LEU A 200 11.71 -7.25 -0.09
N TYR A 201 12.28 -6.06 0.12
CA TYR A 201 13.27 -5.84 1.17
C TYR A 201 12.74 -6.26 2.54
N SER A 202 11.54 -5.83 2.88
CA SER A 202 10.91 -6.16 4.16
C SER A 202 10.73 -7.68 4.32
N ILE A 203 10.27 -8.39 3.30
CA ILE A 203 10.08 -9.84 3.34
C ILE A 203 11.43 -10.60 3.39
N TYR A 204 12.38 -10.26 2.51
CA TYR A 204 13.59 -11.07 2.31
C TYR A 204 14.78 -10.66 3.17
N LYS A 205 14.80 -9.46 3.73
CA LYS A 205 15.91 -8.95 4.53
C LYS A 205 15.54 -8.70 5.99
N GLU A 206 14.32 -8.22 6.25
CA GLU A 206 13.86 -7.96 7.60
C GLU A 206 12.98 -9.10 8.14
N ASN A 207 12.77 -10.18 7.36
CA ASN A 207 11.92 -11.32 7.71
C ASN A 207 10.49 -10.91 8.11
N ALA A 208 9.98 -9.85 7.48
CA ALA A 208 8.62 -9.41 7.71
C ALA A 208 7.61 -10.46 7.25
N VAL A 209 6.48 -10.53 7.94
CA VAL A 209 5.38 -11.42 7.57
C VAL A 209 4.31 -10.62 6.84
N GLY A 210 3.97 -11.04 5.61
CA GLY A 210 2.82 -10.49 4.88
C GLY A 210 1.54 -11.17 5.31
N ILE A 211 0.55 -10.40 5.78
CA ILE A 211 -0.71 -10.91 6.32
C ILE A 211 -1.89 -10.31 5.55
N SER A 212 -2.63 -11.15 4.85
CA SER A 212 -3.82 -10.76 4.08
C SER A 212 -5.02 -10.52 4.99
N MET A 213 -5.70 -9.40 4.79
CA MET A 213 -6.95 -9.04 5.48
C MET A 213 -8.13 -9.10 4.50
N PRO A 214 -9.31 -9.56 4.93
CA PRO A 214 -10.52 -9.55 4.11
C PRO A 214 -11.19 -8.16 4.02
N VAL A 215 -10.40 -7.09 4.10
CA VAL A 215 -10.85 -5.69 4.15
C VAL A 215 -10.66 -5.04 2.79
N MET A 216 -11.65 -4.28 2.33
CA MET A 216 -11.54 -3.37 1.21
C MET A 216 -10.98 -2.05 1.75
N VAL A 217 -9.68 -1.80 1.52
CA VAL A 217 -8.98 -0.69 2.16
C VAL A 217 -9.13 0.61 1.39
N ALA A 218 -8.79 0.60 0.12
CA ALA A 218 -8.66 1.83 -0.66
C ALA A 218 -9.54 1.82 -1.91
N SER A 219 -10.06 2.99 -2.23
CA SER A 219 -10.69 3.34 -3.50
C SER A 219 -9.66 4.09 -4.34
N TYR A 220 -9.11 3.44 -5.35
CA TYR A 220 -8.04 3.92 -6.21
C TYR A 220 -8.59 4.68 -7.41
N GLU A 221 -8.07 5.89 -7.68
CA GLU A 221 -8.54 6.73 -8.77
C GLU A 221 -8.26 6.11 -10.15
N GLY A 222 -7.11 5.51 -10.34
CA GLY A 222 -6.62 5.05 -11.65
C GLY A 222 -5.85 6.14 -12.41
N GLY A 223 -5.13 5.76 -13.48
CA GLY A 223 -4.43 6.71 -14.34
C GLY A 223 -3.23 7.43 -13.69
N GLY A 224 -2.73 6.93 -12.55
CA GLY A 224 -1.67 7.57 -11.79
C GLY A 224 -0.29 7.54 -12.47
N PHE A 225 0.71 8.06 -11.76
CA PHE A 225 2.10 8.22 -12.21
C PHE A 225 2.70 6.95 -12.85
N SER A 226 2.44 5.77 -12.28
CA SER A 226 3.00 4.49 -12.75
C SER A 226 2.42 4.04 -14.10
N GLU A 227 1.26 4.56 -14.50
CA GLU A 227 0.51 4.09 -15.66
C GLU A 227 0.85 4.82 -16.98
N THR A 228 1.64 5.89 -16.92
CA THR A 228 2.10 6.57 -18.13
C THR A 228 2.95 5.63 -19.01
N LYS A 229 2.93 5.80 -20.33
CA LYS A 229 3.66 4.94 -21.29
C LYS A 229 5.16 4.84 -20.97
N GLU A 230 5.78 5.96 -20.59
CA GLU A 230 7.20 6.00 -20.20
C GLU A 230 7.44 5.22 -18.90
N ASN A 231 6.60 5.45 -17.86
CA ASN A 231 6.75 4.80 -16.57
C ASN A 231 6.42 3.31 -16.64
N ARG A 232 5.51 2.86 -17.47
CA ARG A 232 5.27 1.42 -17.72
C ARG A 232 6.53 0.71 -18.24
N LYS A 233 7.28 1.33 -19.18
CA LYS A 233 8.55 0.77 -19.65
C LYS A 233 9.60 0.71 -18.54
N ARG A 234 9.75 1.79 -17.78
CA ARG A 234 10.65 1.86 -16.64
C ARG A 234 10.27 0.84 -15.56
N SER A 235 8.99 0.77 -15.22
CA SER A 235 8.43 -0.20 -14.29
C SER A 235 8.81 -1.65 -14.64
N ALA A 236 8.73 -2.03 -15.92
CA ALA A 236 9.13 -3.37 -16.36
C ALA A 236 10.63 -3.63 -16.19
N MET A 237 11.48 -2.63 -16.41
CA MET A 237 12.94 -2.73 -16.21
C MET A 237 13.26 -2.85 -14.72
N GLU A 238 12.68 -1.98 -13.89
CA GLU A 238 12.87 -1.99 -12.43
C GLU A 238 12.36 -3.31 -11.83
N HIS A 239 11.18 -3.78 -12.24
CA HIS A 239 10.64 -5.07 -11.80
C HIS A 239 11.60 -6.23 -12.09
N LYS A 240 12.19 -6.30 -13.29
CA LYS A 240 13.16 -7.33 -13.64
C LYS A 240 14.41 -7.26 -12.76
N GLU A 241 14.93 -6.06 -12.51
CA GLU A 241 16.10 -5.86 -11.65
C GLU A 241 15.80 -6.29 -10.22
N ILE A 242 14.69 -5.80 -9.65
CA ILE A 242 14.29 -6.07 -8.28
C ILE A 242 14.04 -7.58 -8.06
N THR A 243 13.32 -8.22 -8.97
CA THR A 243 13.04 -9.66 -8.86
C THR A 243 14.33 -10.50 -8.92
N ILE A 244 15.29 -10.14 -9.77
CA ILE A 244 16.59 -10.80 -9.80
C ILE A 244 17.37 -10.57 -8.50
N LYS A 245 17.32 -9.35 -7.95
CA LYS A 245 18.00 -8.98 -6.69
C LYS A 245 17.55 -9.84 -5.51
N TYR A 246 16.24 -10.08 -5.37
CA TYR A 246 15.68 -10.77 -4.19
C TYR A 246 15.42 -12.26 -4.41
N LEU A 247 15.01 -12.67 -5.60
CA LEU A 247 14.67 -14.08 -5.89
C LEU A 247 15.81 -14.86 -6.57
N GLY A 248 16.75 -14.15 -7.18
CA GLY A 248 17.82 -14.76 -7.98
C GLY A 248 17.38 -15.20 -9.37
N LYS A 249 18.36 -15.31 -10.29
CA LYS A 249 18.11 -15.60 -11.71
C LYS A 249 17.35 -16.91 -11.96
N GLY A 250 17.64 -17.96 -11.16
CA GLY A 250 17.02 -19.28 -11.33
C GLY A 250 15.52 -19.27 -11.06
N LYS A 251 15.08 -18.70 -9.92
CA LYS A 251 13.64 -18.56 -9.59
C LYS A 251 12.91 -17.65 -10.58
N VAL A 252 13.54 -16.53 -10.97
CA VAL A 252 12.98 -15.62 -11.98
C VAL A 252 12.77 -16.33 -13.31
N PHE A 253 13.72 -17.14 -13.77
CA PHE A 253 13.56 -17.95 -14.98
C PHE A 253 12.41 -18.95 -14.85
N LYS A 254 12.38 -19.73 -13.75
CA LYS A 254 11.30 -20.68 -13.45
C LYS A 254 9.92 -20.01 -13.51
N TYR A 255 9.75 -18.88 -12.81
CA TYR A 255 8.46 -18.19 -12.76
C TYR A 255 8.07 -17.56 -14.09
N ARG A 256 9.04 -17.08 -14.87
CA ARG A 256 8.77 -16.62 -16.24
C ARG A 256 8.25 -17.76 -17.13
N CYS A 257 8.82 -18.95 -17.04
CA CYS A 257 8.30 -20.13 -17.74
C CYS A 257 6.88 -20.48 -17.31
N ILE A 258 6.58 -20.46 -16.01
CA ILE A 258 5.23 -20.69 -15.48
C ILE A 258 4.25 -19.63 -16.03
N MET A 259 4.61 -18.35 -16.02
CA MET A 259 3.77 -17.28 -16.56
C MET A 259 3.48 -17.46 -18.05
N TRP A 260 4.49 -17.91 -18.80
CA TRP A 260 4.33 -18.18 -20.22
C TRP A 260 3.41 -19.39 -20.47
N LEU A 261 3.64 -20.51 -19.78
CA LEU A 261 2.80 -21.72 -19.88
C LEU A 261 1.34 -21.47 -19.47
N THR A 262 1.11 -20.60 -18.52
CA THR A 262 -0.25 -20.21 -18.07
C THR A 262 -0.90 -19.12 -18.92
N LEU A 263 -0.28 -18.74 -20.04
CA LEU A 263 -0.75 -17.68 -20.95
C LEU A 263 -1.03 -16.35 -20.22
N ALA A 264 -0.34 -16.08 -19.12
CA ALA A 264 -0.55 -14.87 -18.33
C ALA A 264 -0.38 -13.58 -19.15
N PRO A 265 0.62 -13.44 -20.04
CA PRO A 265 0.76 -12.26 -20.89
C PRO A 265 -0.46 -12.04 -21.80
N LEU A 266 -1.02 -13.11 -22.36
CA LEU A 266 -2.22 -13.04 -23.21
C LEU A 266 -3.44 -12.61 -22.39
N ARG A 267 -3.61 -13.16 -21.18
CA ARG A 267 -4.68 -12.78 -20.26
C ARG A 267 -4.60 -11.31 -19.84
N THR A 268 -3.39 -10.80 -19.58
CA THR A 268 -3.17 -9.38 -19.28
C THR A 268 -3.55 -8.52 -20.47
N MET A 269 -3.11 -8.88 -21.69
CA MET A 269 -3.46 -8.16 -22.91
C MET A 269 -4.98 -8.10 -23.14
N ILE A 270 -5.69 -9.20 -22.88
CA ILE A 270 -7.16 -9.26 -23.00
C ILE A 270 -7.82 -8.39 -21.92
N SER A 271 -7.34 -8.43 -20.68
CA SER A 271 -7.90 -7.63 -19.58
C SER A 271 -7.66 -6.13 -19.73
N GLU A 272 -6.60 -5.73 -20.42
CA GLU A 272 -6.27 -4.32 -20.69
C GLU A 272 -6.91 -3.81 -21.99
N SER A 273 -7.50 -4.68 -22.80
CA SER A 273 -8.16 -4.30 -24.04
C SER A 273 -9.55 -3.71 -23.77
N PRO A 274 -9.86 -2.46 -24.17
CA PRO A 274 -11.18 -1.86 -23.97
C PRO A 274 -12.34 -2.68 -24.56
N ALA A 275 -12.07 -3.42 -25.65
CA ALA A 275 -13.08 -4.23 -26.34
C ALA A 275 -13.35 -5.60 -25.68
N LEU A 276 -12.36 -6.16 -24.95
CA LEU A 276 -12.40 -7.54 -24.46
C LEU A 276 -12.47 -7.63 -22.94
N SER A 277 -12.12 -6.55 -22.21
CA SER A 277 -11.99 -6.52 -20.76
C SER A 277 -13.31 -6.82 -20.03
N GLY A 278 -14.44 -6.32 -20.52
CA GLY A 278 -15.76 -6.53 -19.93
C GLY A 278 -16.16 -8.02 -19.87
N GLY A 279 -16.05 -8.71 -21.01
CA GLY A 279 -16.36 -10.15 -21.10
C GLY A 279 -15.39 -11.01 -20.28
N TYR A 280 -14.10 -10.69 -20.35
CA TYR A 280 -13.08 -11.40 -19.60
C TYR A 280 -13.27 -11.27 -18.06
N ASN A 281 -13.55 -10.06 -17.58
CA ASN A 281 -13.78 -9.81 -16.16
C ASN A 281 -15.07 -10.49 -15.65
N ALA A 282 -16.12 -10.53 -16.45
CA ALA A 282 -17.35 -11.25 -16.13
C ALA A 282 -17.09 -12.75 -15.92
N ILE A 283 -16.37 -13.39 -16.86
CA ILE A 283 -16.00 -14.81 -16.78
C ILE A 283 -15.10 -15.07 -15.58
N LYS A 284 -14.07 -14.25 -15.41
CA LYS A 284 -13.14 -14.33 -14.28
C LYS A 284 -13.87 -14.26 -12.93
N ASN A 285 -14.75 -13.27 -12.75
CA ASN A 285 -15.51 -13.09 -11.52
C ASN A 285 -16.47 -14.25 -11.26
N THR A 286 -17.07 -14.83 -12.29
CA THR A 286 -17.94 -16.02 -12.19
C THR A 286 -17.15 -17.23 -11.71
N ILE A 287 -15.96 -17.48 -12.29
CA ILE A 287 -15.07 -18.57 -11.87
C ILE A 287 -14.62 -18.38 -10.42
N TYR A 288 -14.23 -17.17 -10.01
CA TYR A 288 -13.83 -16.88 -8.63
C TYR A 288 -14.97 -17.08 -7.62
N ARG A 289 -16.21 -16.72 -7.98
CA ARG A 289 -17.39 -17.00 -7.13
C ARG A 289 -17.67 -18.50 -6.99
N TRP A 290 -17.44 -19.27 -8.04
CA TRP A 290 -17.63 -20.70 -8.03
C TRP A 290 -16.55 -21.44 -7.22
N LEU A 291 -15.30 -21.00 -7.26
CA LEU A 291 -14.20 -21.57 -6.50
C LEU A 291 -14.19 -21.19 -5.00
N LYS A 292 -14.99 -20.20 -4.60
CA LYS A 292 -15.17 -19.80 -3.18
C LYS A 292 -16.34 -20.47 -2.49
N LYS A 293 -17.15 -21.27 -3.20
CA LYS A 293 -18.18 -22.17 -2.65
C LYS A 293 -17.57 -23.55 -2.39
#